data_cc6fa94e7f69a669d191428ee5faddef
#
_entry.id   cc6fa94e7f69a669d191428ee5faddef
#
_cell.length_a   1.000
_cell.length_b   1.000
_cell.length_c   1.000
_cell.angle_alpha   90.00
_cell.angle_beta   90.00
_cell.angle_gamma   90.00
#
_symmetry.space_group_name_H-M   'P 1'
#
loop_
_entity.id
_entity.type
_entity.pdbx_description
1 polymer ?
#
loop_
_entity_poly.entity_id
_entity_poly.type
_entity_poly.pdbx_seq_one_letter_code
_entity_poly.pdbx_strand_id
1 'polypeptide(L)'
;DCNGGDPVKSGIDITYTAAQRPSVIMLDTKKVMLTYNANHERIRMQYSVNNQNELTRYYLGGNYEIDESLGSVKEKLYLGGGYYDAPAVLIKEGNRLSVFFIHRDYLGSILQIADAQGNVVEENSFDAWGRLRNPATQTVYAPGTEPELMLDRGFTGHEHLSFFGLINMNARLYDPVLGRFLSPDPYVQVLDFTQSYNRYMYAMNNPLCYVDRNGEFLWFVPVIIGAAIGMYSGGVIANKGQYNPVKWDWSSGKTWGYMLGGAVVGGVSGYVGGAIATSGIPMANTVAIAGSSLVNSVGTWAYTGGQTPISISLGAVSYDFTNGDFGYLGEKGN
;
A
#
# COMPACT_ATOMS: atom_id res chain seq x y z
N ASP A 1 12.45 18.40 -31.22
CA ASP A 1 11.17 17.74 -31.53
C ASP A 1 10.74 16.98 -30.27
N CYS A 2 9.86 17.60 -29.46
CA CYS A 2 9.26 16.99 -28.27
C CYS A 2 8.02 16.19 -28.68
N ASN A 3 8.15 15.30 -29.63
CA ASN A 3 7.18 14.24 -29.91
C ASN A 3 7.61 12.99 -29.17
N GLY A 4 7.72 13.10 -27.84
CA GLY A 4 7.82 11.95 -26.95
C GLY A 4 6.46 11.28 -26.87
N GLY A 5 6.15 10.43 -27.84
CA GLY A 5 5.19 9.37 -27.60
C GLY A 5 5.70 8.59 -26.40
N ASP A 6 4.87 8.45 -25.35
CA ASP A 6 5.15 7.58 -24.22
C ASP A 6 5.59 6.22 -24.79
N PRO A 7 6.67 5.61 -24.29
CA PRO A 7 7.03 4.25 -24.64
C PRO A 7 6.10 3.25 -23.91
N VAL A 8 4.81 3.46 -24.06
CA VAL A 8 3.82 2.41 -23.86
C VAL A 8 4.28 1.28 -24.76
N LYS A 9 4.49 0.08 -24.24
CA LYS A 9 4.75 -1.10 -25.08
C LYS A 9 3.78 -0.99 -26.24
N SER A 10 4.28 -0.72 -27.43
CA SER A 10 3.44 -0.40 -28.58
C SER A 10 2.44 -1.53 -28.77
N GLY A 11 1.16 -1.23 -28.62
CA GLY A 11 0.08 -2.18 -28.81
C GLY A 11 -0.70 -2.64 -27.59
N ILE A 12 -0.38 -2.18 -26.36
CA ILE A 12 -1.24 -2.48 -25.19
C ILE A 12 -2.37 -1.45 -25.11
N ASP A 13 -3.61 -1.93 -25.23
CA ASP A 13 -4.82 -1.15 -25.00
C ASP A 13 -5.39 -1.43 -23.61
N ILE A 14 -5.67 -0.37 -22.85
CA ILE A 14 -6.23 -0.48 -21.50
C ILE A 14 -7.51 0.34 -21.41
N THR A 15 -8.59 -0.29 -20.99
CA THR A 15 -9.83 0.41 -20.65
C THR A 15 -10.03 0.42 -19.16
N TYR A 16 -10.73 1.46 -18.67
CA TYR A 16 -10.92 1.70 -17.26
C TYR A 16 -12.41 1.75 -16.90
N THR A 17 -12.74 1.41 -15.66
CA THR A 17 -14.07 1.64 -15.07
C THR A 17 -14.30 3.13 -14.81
N ALA A 18 -15.53 3.52 -14.47
CA ALA A 18 -15.84 4.89 -14.00
C ALA A 18 -15.03 5.31 -12.76
N ALA A 19 -14.60 4.34 -11.93
CA ALA A 19 -13.74 4.56 -10.78
C ALA A 19 -12.23 4.51 -11.13
N GLN A 20 -11.87 4.63 -12.43
CA GLN A 20 -10.50 4.62 -12.95
C GLN A 20 -9.71 3.34 -12.65
N ARG A 21 -10.40 2.21 -12.35
CA ARG A 21 -9.77 0.91 -12.20
C ARG A 21 -9.58 0.27 -13.58
N PRO A 22 -8.45 -0.40 -13.88
CA PRO A 22 -8.28 -1.10 -15.14
C PRO A 22 -9.34 -2.20 -15.27
N SER A 23 -10.09 -2.22 -16.36
CA SER A 23 -11.16 -3.18 -16.59
C SER A 23 -10.84 -4.21 -17.67
N VAL A 24 -10.20 -3.79 -18.75
CA VAL A 24 -9.74 -4.65 -19.82
C VAL A 24 -8.33 -4.26 -20.23
N ILE A 25 -7.47 -5.25 -20.40
CA ILE A 25 -6.11 -5.10 -20.93
C ILE A 25 -6.00 -5.98 -22.16
N MET A 26 -5.58 -5.43 -23.28
CA MET A 26 -5.44 -6.15 -24.55
C MET A 26 -4.05 -5.93 -25.14
N LEU A 27 -3.46 -7.02 -25.63
CA LEU A 27 -2.22 -7.01 -26.40
C LEU A 27 -2.31 -8.10 -27.44
N ASP A 28 -2.37 -7.74 -28.72
CA ASP A 28 -2.56 -8.67 -29.83
C ASP A 28 -3.79 -9.57 -29.63
N THR A 29 -3.58 -10.87 -29.47
CA THR A 29 -4.63 -11.87 -29.25
C THR A 29 -4.91 -12.14 -27.77
N LYS A 30 -4.12 -11.56 -26.86
CA LYS A 30 -4.23 -11.74 -25.42
C LYS A 30 -5.14 -10.68 -24.82
N LYS A 31 -6.02 -11.11 -23.92
CA LYS A 31 -6.98 -10.23 -23.24
C LYS A 31 -7.12 -10.62 -21.79
N VAL A 32 -7.04 -9.63 -20.90
CA VAL A 32 -7.45 -9.78 -19.49
C VAL A 32 -8.65 -8.90 -19.22
N MET A 33 -9.65 -9.47 -18.53
CA MET A 33 -10.81 -8.75 -18.01
C MET A 33 -10.79 -8.81 -16.49
N LEU A 34 -10.94 -7.65 -15.86
CA LEU A 34 -10.95 -7.48 -14.41
C LEU A 34 -12.34 -7.06 -13.95
N THR A 35 -12.88 -7.73 -12.94
CA THR A 35 -14.19 -7.42 -12.34
C THR A 35 -14.01 -7.03 -10.90
N TYR A 36 -14.73 -5.99 -10.47
CA TYR A 36 -14.66 -5.40 -9.15
C TYR A 36 -16.02 -5.47 -8.44
N ASN A 37 -15.99 -5.50 -7.10
CA ASN A 37 -17.18 -5.36 -6.27
C ASN A 37 -17.54 -3.87 -6.07
N ALA A 38 -18.59 -3.59 -5.28
CA ALA A 38 -19.04 -2.23 -5.00
C ALA A 38 -18.00 -1.39 -4.21
N ASN A 39 -17.06 -2.04 -3.52
CA ASN A 39 -15.96 -1.39 -2.80
C ASN A 39 -14.72 -1.17 -3.68
N HIS A 40 -14.84 -1.43 -4.99
CA HIS A 40 -13.73 -1.37 -5.95
C HIS A 40 -12.59 -2.37 -5.66
N GLU A 41 -12.87 -3.44 -4.92
CA GLU A 41 -11.94 -4.55 -4.72
C GLU A 41 -12.08 -5.52 -5.89
N ARG A 42 -10.95 -6.03 -6.39
CA ARG A 42 -10.94 -7.00 -7.48
C ARG A 42 -11.44 -8.35 -6.98
N ILE A 43 -12.48 -8.88 -7.63
CA ILE A 43 -13.10 -10.17 -7.30
C ILE A 43 -12.85 -11.24 -8.33
N ARG A 44 -12.56 -10.86 -9.59
CA ARG A 44 -12.32 -11.83 -10.67
C ARG A 44 -11.38 -11.25 -11.71
N MET A 45 -10.51 -12.10 -12.23
CA MET A 45 -9.72 -11.90 -13.44
C MET A 45 -10.01 -13.04 -14.43
N GLN A 46 -10.19 -12.71 -15.70
CA GLN A 46 -10.28 -13.67 -16.78
C GLN A 46 -9.20 -13.37 -17.82
N TYR A 47 -8.35 -14.35 -18.10
CA TYR A 47 -7.35 -14.28 -19.14
C TYR A 47 -7.75 -15.15 -20.32
N SER A 48 -7.71 -14.61 -21.52
CA SER A 48 -8.04 -15.29 -22.74
C SER A 48 -7.02 -15.01 -23.84
N VAL A 49 -6.82 -16.00 -24.71
CA VAL A 49 -5.99 -15.92 -25.91
C VAL A 49 -6.86 -16.35 -27.10
N ASN A 50 -6.86 -15.57 -28.18
CA ASN A 50 -7.73 -15.81 -29.34
C ASN A 50 -9.21 -15.97 -28.97
N ASN A 51 -9.69 -15.23 -27.96
CA ASN A 51 -11.05 -15.33 -27.38
C ASN A 51 -11.36 -16.66 -26.67
N GLN A 52 -10.38 -17.53 -26.46
CA GLN A 52 -10.52 -18.72 -25.62
C GLN A 52 -10.07 -18.41 -24.21
N ASN A 53 -10.91 -18.75 -23.21
CA ASN A 53 -10.56 -18.52 -21.80
C ASN A 53 -9.53 -19.56 -21.36
N GLU A 54 -8.36 -19.07 -20.97
CA GLU A 54 -7.24 -19.90 -20.50
C GLU A 54 -7.20 -20.00 -18.98
N LEU A 55 -7.58 -18.90 -18.29
CA LEU A 55 -7.55 -18.80 -16.84
C LEU A 55 -8.69 -17.89 -16.35
N THR A 56 -9.44 -18.37 -15.36
CA THR A 56 -10.28 -17.50 -14.52
C THR A 56 -9.78 -17.58 -13.08
N ARG A 57 -9.43 -16.43 -12.51
CA ARG A 57 -9.03 -16.31 -11.11
C ARG A 57 -10.08 -15.56 -10.32
N TYR A 58 -10.47 -16.12 -9.18
CA TYR A 58 -11.34 -15.48 -8.20
C TYR A 58 -10.52 -15.07 -6.97
N TYR A 59 -10.82 -13.89 -6.43
CA TYR A 59 -10.18 -13.32 -5.25
C TYR A 59 -11.20 -13.23 -4.12
N LEU A 60 -10.95 -13.88 -3.00
CA LEU A 60 -11.88 -14.02 -1.89
C LEU A 60 -11.21 -13.58 -0.58
N GLY A 61 -11.79 -12.60 0.09
CA GLY A 61 -11.40 -12.19 1.44
C GLY A 61 -9.96 -11.69 1.63
N GLY A 62 -9.24 -11.39 0.55
CA GLY A 62 -7.86 -10.89 0.62
C GLY A 62 -6.78 -11.94 0.93
N ASN A 63 -7.18 -13.21 1.12
CA ASN A 63 -6.27 -14.30 1.47
C ASN A 63 -6.58 -15.65 0.79
N TYR A 64 -7.57 -15.69 -0.11
CA TYR A 64 -7.94 -16.91 -0.81
C TYR A 64 -8.14 -16.65 -2.29
N GLU A 65 -7.51 -17.47 -3.13
CA GLU A 65 -7.60 -17.40 -4.59
C GLU A 65 -8.00 -18.76 -5.14
N ILE A 66 -8.84 -18.75 -6.18
CA ILE A 66 -9.20 -19.94 -6.94
C ILE A 66 -8.85 -19.67 -8.40
N ASP A 67 -7.99 -20.49 -8.97
CA ASP A 67 -7.61 -20.48 -10.37
C ASP A 67 -8.31 -21.63 -11.10
N GLU A 68 -9.14 -21.30 -12.05
CA GLU A 68 -9.77 -22.25 -12.97
C GLU A 68 -9.09 -22.12 -14.34
N SER A 69 -8.39 -23.13 -14.75
CA SER A 69 -7.79 -23.27 -16.08
C SER A 69 -8.25 -24.55 -16.75
N LEU A 70 -8.03 -24.70 -18.04
CA LEU A 70 -8.50 -25.82 -18.86
C LEU A 70 -8.39 -27.19 -18.18
N GLY A 71 -9.46 -27.62 -17.51
CA GLY A 71 -9.55 -28.93 -16.86
C GLY A 71 -8.90 -29.05 -15.48
N SER A 72 -8.39 -27.97 -14.88
CA SER A 72 -7.78 -27.97 -13.55
C SER A 72 -8.28 -26.81 -12.70
N VAL A 73 -8.40 -27.05 -11.40
CA VAL A 73 -8.69 -26.05 -10.38
C VAL A 73 -7.56 -26.06 -9.36
N LYS A 74 -6.97 -24.88 -9.16
CA LYS A 74 -5.94 -24.63 -8.15
C LYS A 74 -6.47 -23.64 -7.13
N GLU A 75 -6.49 -24.02 -5.87
CA GLU A 75 -6.91 -23.20 -4.76
C GLU A 75 -5.66 -22.78 -3.95
N LYS A 76 -5.55 -21.49 -3.61
CA LYS A 76 -4.43 -20.93 -2.84
C LYS A 76 -4.99 -20.23 -1.60
N LEU A 77 -4.73 -20.75 -0.41
CA LEU A 77 -5.10 -20.15 0.87
C LEU A 77 -3.84 -19.61 1.56
N TYR A 78 -3.75 -18.28 1.67
CA TYR A 78 -2.67 -17.60 2.37
C TYR A 78 -2.89 -17.70 3.88
N LEU A 79 -1.90 -18.21 4.62
CA LEU A 79 -1.98 -18.54 6.03
C LEU A 79 -1.24 -17.50 6.87
N GLY A 80 -1.88 -17.04 7.96
CA GLY A 80 -1.29 -16.08 8.89
C GLY A 80 -1.27 -14.65 8.43
N GLY A 81 -1.94 -14.34 7.30
CA GLY A 81 -2.04 -13.01 6.72
C GLY A 81 -2.76 -13.02 5.38
N GLY A 82 -2.70 -11.89 4.68
CA GLY A 82 -3.24 -11.75 3.33
C GLY A 82 -2.18 -11.95 2.25
N TYR A 83 -2.52 -11.58 1.03
CA TYR A 83 -1.63 -11.72 -0.14
C TYR A 83 -0.27 -11.06 0.02
N TYR A 84 -0.17 -10.01 0.85
CA TYR A 84 1.01 -9.14 0.98
C TYR A 84 1.92 -9.48 2.15
N ASP A 85 1.45 -10.24 3.14
CA ASP A 85 2.14 -10.44 4.40
C ASP A 85 2.10 -11.89 4.94
N ALA A 86 1.28 -12.77 4.34
CA ALA A 86 1.23 -14.16 4.76
C ALA A 86 2.61 -14.83 4.67
N PRO A 87 3.05 -15.51 5.74
CA PRO A 87 4.32 -16.25 5.76
C PRO A 87 4.24 -17.60 5.06
N ALA A 88 3.04 -18.09 4.76
CA ALA A 88 2.84 -19.38 4.11
C ALA A 88 1.59 -19.40 3.25
N VAL A 89 1.53 -20.35 2.32
CA VAL A 89 0.36 -20.60 1.47
C VAL A 89 0.08 -22.11 1.41
N LEU A 90 -1.19 -22.48 1.56
CA LEU A 90 -1.69 -23.82 1.29
C LEU A 90 -2.23 -23.84 -0.13
N ILE A 91 -1.67 -24.73 -0.95
CA ILE A 91 -2.11 -24.93 -2.33
C ILE A 91 -2.80 -26.29 -2.43
N LYS A 92 -4.00 -26.26 -3.02
CA LYS A 92 -4.75 -27.47 -3.34
C LYS A 92 -4.92 -27.59 -4.85
N GLU A 93 -4.47 -28.71 -5.40
CA GLU A 93 -4.64 -29.11 -6.79
C GLU A 93 -5.28 -30.50 -6.85
N GLY A 94 -6.54 -30.56 -7.22
CA GLY A 94 -7.33 -31.80 -7.13
C GLY A 94 -7.38 -32.33 -5.68
N ASN A 95 -6.83 -33.52 -5.44
CA ASN A 95 -6.76 -34.13 -4.11
C ASN A 95 -5.43 -33.89 -3.39
N ARG A 96 -4.49 -33.17 -4.01
CA ARG A 96 -3.17 -32.88 -3.42
C ARG A 96 -3.24 -31.57 -2.66
N LEU A 97 -2.80 -31.61 -1.38
CA LEU A 97 -2.59 -30.43 -0.54
C LEU A 97 -1.08 -30.27 -0.31
N SER A 98 -0.58 -29.07 -0.52
CA SER A 98 0.83 -28.73 -0.31
C SER A 98 0.94 -27.39 0.40
N VAL A 99 1.80 -27.33 1.43
CA VAL A 99 2.11 -26.08 2.14
C VAL A 99 3.45 -25.57 1.65
N PHE A 100 3.51 -24.27 1.39
CA PHE A 100 4.74 -23.60 1.03
C PHE A 100 4.95 -22.40 1.94
N PHE A 101 6.21 -22.14 2.29
CA PHE A 101 6.64 -21.00 3.08
C PHE A 101 7.14 -19.89 2.17
N ILE A 102 6.72 -18.67 2.46
CA ILE A 102 6.99 -17.47 1.64
C ILE A 102 8.02 -16.61 2.37
N HIS A 103 9.19 -16.43 1.77
CA HIS A 103 10.24 -15.55 2.26
C HIS A 103 10.24 -14.25 1.48
N ARG A 104 10.17 -13.14 2.22
CA ARG A 104 10.04 -11.80 1.63
C ARG A 104 11.20 -10.90 2.04
N ASP A 105 11.46 -9.88 1.22
CA ASP A 105 12.31 -8.77 1.62
C ASP A 105 11.54 -7.78 2.52
N TYR A 106 12.23 -6.74 2.94
CA TYR A 106 11.64 -5.68 3.80
C TYR A 106 10.57 -4.83 3.09
N LEU A 107 10.50 -4.86 1.77
CA LEU A 107 9.45 -4.22 0.96
C LEU A 107 8.24 -5.14 0.75
N GLY A 108 8.34 -6.41 1.13
CA GLY A 108 7.31 -7.42 0.95
C GLY A 108 7.41 -8.19 -0.36
N SER A 109 8.48 -8.01 -1.16
CA SER A 109 8.69 -8.80 -2.38
C SER A 109 8.97 -10.26 -2.04
N ILE A 110 8.38 -11.19 -2.79
CA ILE A 110 8.59 -12.63 -2.60
C ILE A 110 9.92 -13.01 -3.23
N LEU A 111 10.91 -13.31 -2.40
CA LEU A 111 12.25 -13.68 -2.85
C LEU A 111 12.43 -15.19 -2.97
N GLN A 112 11.84 -15.97 -2.07
CA GLN A 112 11.95 -17.42 -2.11
C GLN A 112 10.64 -18.05 -1.66
N ILE A 113 10.33 -19.19 -2.24
CA ILE A 113 9.27 -20.09 -1.80
C ILE A 113 9.94 -21.43 -1.47
N ALA A 114 9.65 -21.97 -0.27
CA ALA A 114 10.17 -23.26 0.18
C ALA A 114 9.03 -24.24 0.42
N ASP A 115 9.28 -25.53 0.17
CA ASP A 115 8.35 -26.61 0.49
C ASP A 115 8.31 -26.92 2.01
N ALA A 116 7.45 -27.84 2.42
CA ALA A 116 7.33 -28.28 3.81
C ALA A 116 8.59 -28.98 4.37
N GLN A 117 9.52 -29.39 3.51
CA GLN A 117 10.80 -29.99 3.87
C GLN A 117 11.93 -28.95 3.96
N GLY A 118 11.65 -27.69 3.62
CA GLY A 118 12.62 -26.60 3.62
C GLY A 118 13.42 -26.49 2.32
N ASN A 119 13.08 -27.24 1.27
CA ASN A 119 13.73 -27.09 -0.02
C ASN A 119 13.19 -25.84 -0.73
N VAL A 120 14.07 -25.01 -1.27
CA VAL A 120 13.68 -23.87 -2.08
C VAL A 120 13.14 -24.39 -3.42
N VAL A 121 11.87 -24.09 -3.71
CA VAL A 121 11.18 -24.50 -4.95
C VAL A 121 11.12 -23.35 -5.96
N GLU A 122 11.21 -22.12 -5.49
CA GLU A 122 11.30 -20.91 -6.33
C GLU A 122 12.23 -19.89 -5.68
N GLU A 123 13.05 -19.24 -6.48
CA GLU A 123 13.90 -18.12 -6.06
C GLU A 123 13.77 -16.98 -7.06
N ASN A 124 13.49 -15.78 -6.54
CA ASN A 124 13.25 -14.57 -7.32
C ASN A 124 14.20 -13.46 -6.90
N SER A 125 14.54 -12.60 -7.85
CA SER A 125 15.24 -11.35 -7.61
C SER A 125 14.59 -10.23 -8.41
N PHE A 126 14.50 -9.07 -7.82
CA PHE A 126 13.93 -7.87 -8.47
C PHE A 126 14.94 -6.74 -8.43
N ASP A 127 14.91 -5.87 -9.44
CA ASP A 127 15.58 -4.58 -9.34
C ASP A 127 14.73 -3.61 -8.50
N ALA A 128 15.24 -2.41 -8.28
CA ALA A 128 14.56 -1.39 -7.48
C ALA A 128 13.16 -1.02 -8.00
N TRP A 129 12.90 -1.24 -9.29
CA TRP A 129 11.63 -0.90 -9.94
C TRP A 129 10.74 -2.12 -10.23
N GLY A 130 11.14 -3.31 -9.75
CA GLY A 130 10.33 -4.52 -9.85
C GLY A 130 10.52 -5.32 -11.13
N ARG A 131 11.53 -5.01 -11.95
CA ARG A 131 11.90 -5.91 -13.05
C ARG A 131 12.51 -7.18 -12.49
N LEU A 132 12.05 -8.32 -13.00
CA LEU A 132 12.55 -9.61 -12.58
C LEU A 132 13.98 -9.82 -13.09
N ARG A 133 14.85 -10.30 -12.20
CA ARG A 133 16.26 -10.60 -12.49
C ARG A 133 16.54 -12.07 -12.23
N ASN A 134 17.51 -12.60 -12.92
CA ASN A 134 18.07 -13.91 -12.60
C ASN A 134 18.76 -13.84 -11.22
N PRO A 135 18.36 -14.67 -10.23
CA PRO A 135 18.91 -14.60 -8.88
C PRO A 135 20.41 -14.82 -8.80
N ALA A 136 20.96 -15.67 -9.67
CA ALA A 136 22.39 -16.01 -9.67
C ALA A 136 23.27 -14.95 -10.35
N THR A 137 22.80 -14.38 -11.47
CA THR A 137 23.60 -13.45 -12.29
C THR A 137 23.24 -11.98 -12.04
N GLN A 138 22.11 -11.71 -11.39
CA GLN A 138 21.54 -10.39 -11.16
C GLN A 138 21.21 -9.62 -12.44
N THR A 139 21.21 -10.28 -13.60
CA THR A 139 20.81 -9.69 -14.88
C THR A 139 19.31 -9.66 -15.02
N VAL A 140 18.77 -8.55 -15.47
CA VAL A 140 17.33 -8.41 -15.77
C VAL A 140 16.98 -9.31 -16.95
N TYR A 141 15.87 -10.05 -16.83
CA TYR A 141 15.33 -10.82 -17.94
C TYR A 141 14.87 -9.90 -19.07
N ALA A 142 15.07 -10.31 -20.31
CA ALA A 142 14.49 -9.60 -21.43
C ALA A 142 12.95 -9.74 -21.40
N PRO A 143 12.19 -8.71 -21.82
CA PRO A 143 10.73 -8.78 -21.83
C PRO A 143 10.19 -10.01 -22.56
N GLY A 144 9.33 -10.78 -21.89
CA GLY A 144 8.75 -12.01 -22.42
C GLY A 144 9.63 -13.27 -22.26
N THR A 145 10.78 -13.16 -21.57
CA THR A 145 11.64 -14.31 -21.22
C THR A 145 11.69 -14.55 -19.70
N GLU A 146 10.90 -13.79 -18.95
CA GLU A 146 10.80 -13.93 -17.52
C GLU A 146 10.22 -15.30 -17.14
N PRO A 147 10.74 -15.98 -16.11
CA PRO A 147 10.13 -17.20 -15.61
C PRO A 147 8.74 -16.92 -15.02
N GLU A 148 7.87 -17.90 -15.11
CA GLU A 148 6.57 -17.85 -14.43
C GLU A 148 6.76 -17.91 -12.91
N LEU A 149 6.05 -17.05 -12.19
CA LEU A 149 6.04 -17.04 -10.74
C LEU A 149 4.99 -18.04 -10.23
N MET A 150 5.36 -18.91 -9.31
CA MET A 150 4.50 -19.97 -8.75
C MET A 150 3.16 -19.45 -8.19
N LEU A 151 3.20 -18.26 -7.60
CA LEU A 151 2.02 -17.61 -7.01
C LEU A 151 1.47 -16.46 -7.90
N ASP A 152 2.08 -16.22 -9.06
CA ASP A 152 1.85 -15.02 -9.89
C ASP A 152 2.03 -13.71 -9.12
N ARG A 153 2.69 -13.75 -7.95
CA ARG A 153 2.99 -12.62 -7.09
C ARG A 153 4.48 -12.52 -6.84
N GLY A 154 4.99 -11.31 -6.83
CA GLY A 154 6.43 -11.10 -6.70
C GLY A 154 6.77 -9.78 -6.05
N PHE A 155 7.11 -8.77 -6.85
CA PHE A 155 7.54 -7.46 -6.40
C PHE A 155 6.52 -6.82 -5.45
N THR A 156 6.94 -6.50 -4.23
CA THR A 156 6.12 -5.95 -3.13
C THR A 156 4.83 -6.74 -2.85
N GLY A 157 4.81 -8.05 -3.19
CA GLY A 157 3.67 -8.95 -3.04
C GLY A 157 2.56 -8.77 -4.07
N HIS A 158 2.73 -7.88 -5.05
CA HIS A 158 1.73 -7.62 -6.08
C HIS A 158 1.70 -8.71 -7.15
N GLU A 159 0.55 -8.80 -7.82
CA GLU A 159 0.33 -9.75 -8.89
C GLU A 159 0.99 -9.30 -10.18
N HIS A 160 1.83 -10.17 -10.73
CA HIS A 160 2.46 -9.99 -12.02
C HIS A 160 1.54 -10.49 -13.13
N LEU A 161 1.22 -9.62 -14.06
CA LEU A 161 0.56 -9.97 -15.32
C LEU A 161 1.64 -10.24 -16.36
N SER A 162 2.33 -11.36 -16.21
CA SER A 162 3.52 -11.73 -17.02
C SER A 162 3.25 -11.69 -18.51
N PHE A 163 1.99 -11.99 -18.93
CA PHE A 163 1.55 -11.94 -20.33
C PHE A 163 1.70 -10.56 -20.97
N PHE A 164 1.69 -9.50 -20.16
CA PHE A 164 1.80 -8.10 -20.57
C PHE A 164 3.09 -7.45 -20.06
N GLY A 165 3.85 -8.13 -19.17
CA GLY A 165 5.00 -7.56 -18.47
C GLY A 165 4.61 -6.38 -17.57
N LEU A 166 3.43 -6.44 -16.98
CA LEU A 166 2.87 -5.43 -16.07
C LEU A 166 2.68 -6.02 -14.68
N ILE A 167 2.64 -5.15 -13.68
CA ILE A 167 2.30 -5.51 -12.30
C ILE A 167 0.97 -4.85 -11.96
N ASN A 168 0.02 -5.64 -11.49
CA ASN A 168 -1.26 -5.12 -11.02
C ASN A 168 -1.16 -4.76 -9.54
N MET A 169 -1.09 -3.46 -9.25
CA MET A 169 -1.05 -2.93 -7.89
C MET A 169 -2.46 -2.56 -7.38
N ASN A 170 -3.47 -3.37 -7.72
CA ASN A 170 -4.90 -3.24 -7.40
C ASN A 170 -5.57 -2.05 -8.08
N ALA A 171 -5.34 -0.83 -7.63
CA ALA A 171 -5.97 0.35 -8.21
C ALA A 171 -5.43 0.71 -9.59
N ARG A 172 -4.14 0.52 -9.79
CA ARG A 172 -3.44 0.94 -11.01
C ARG A 172 -2.55 -0.18 -11.54
N LEU A 173 -2.33 -0.15 -12.85
CA LEU A 173 -1.31 -0.98 -13.49
C LEU A 173 0.03 -0.25 -13.44
N TYR A 174 1.06 -0.99 -13.10
CA TYR A 174 2.43 -0.51 -13.01
C TYR A 174 3.30 -1.18 -14.07
N ASP A 175 4.08 -0.39 -14.79
CA ASP A 175 5.09 -0.88 -15.73
C ASP A 175 6.48 -0.82 -15.06
N PRO A 176 7.09 -1.96 -14.74
CA PRO A 176 8.39 -2.00 -14.07
C PRO A 176 9.54 -1.56 -15.00
N VAL A 177 9.35 -1.56 -16.31
CA VAL A 177 10.35 -1.07 -17.28
C VAL A 177 10.36 0.46 -17.29
N LEU A 178 9.19 1.09 -17.24
CA LEU A 178 9.05 2.53 -17.16
C LEU A 178 9.26 3.06 -15.72
N GLY A 179 9.12 2.21 -14.69
CA GLY A 179 9.12 2.61 -13.29
C GLY A 179 7.93 3.50 -12.92
N ARG A 180 6.78 3.34 -13.59
CA ARG A 180 5.62 4.23 -13.48
C ARG A 180 4.29 3.50 -13.56
N PHE A 181 3.26 4.12 -12.96
CA PHE A 181 1.88 3.73 -13.20
C PHE A 181 1.42 4.15 -14.60
N LEU A 182 0.50 3.38 -15.17
CA LEU A 182 -0.10 3.63 -16.49
C LEU A 182 -1.37 4.50 -16.42
N SER A 183 -1.83 4.85 -15.22
CA SER A 183 -2.91 5.80 -15.00
C SER A 183 -2.55 6.78 -13.88
N PRO A 184 -3.10 8.01 -13.92
CA PRO A 184 -2.78 9.01 -12.91
C PRO A 184 -3.39 8.63 -11.56
N ASP A 185 -2.70 8.95 -10.48
CA ASP A 185 -3.25 8.87 -9.12
C ASP A 185 -4.47 9.80 -9.01
N PRO A 186 -5.61 9.34 -8.48
CA PRO A 186 -6.75 10.23 -8.26
C PRO A 186 -6.44 11.35 -7.26
N TYR A 187 -5.44 11.16 -6.40
CA TYR A 187 -5.08 12.10 -5.33
C TYR A 187 -3.66 12.66 -5.51
N VAL A 188 -3.48 13.93 -5.12
CA VAL A 188 -2.15 14.49 -4.85
C VAL A 188 -1.84 14.24 -3.38
N GLN A 189 -0.93 13.33 -3.09
CA GLN A 189 -0.73 12.79 -1.74
C GLN A 189 -0.12 13.78 -0.75
N VAL A 190 0.81 14.64 -1.21
CA VAL A 190 1.48 15.66 -0.39
C VAL A 190 1.52 16.98 -1.16
N LEU A 191 0.69 17.94 -0.74
CA LEU A 191 0.50 19.21 -1.47
C LEU A 191 1.76 20.09 -1.50
N ASP A 192 2.59 20.04 -0.45
CA ASP A 192 3.80 20.86 -0.33
C ASP A 192 5.05 20.17 -0.92
N PHE A 193 4.88 19.01 -1.53
CA PHE A 193 5.97 18.25 -2.14
C PHE A 193 5.80 18.19 -3.66
N THR A 194 6.67 18.91 -4.37
CA THR A 194 6.56 19.08 -5.83
C THR A 194 6.49 17.77 -6.63
N GLN A 195 7.15 16.73 -6.17
CA GLN A 195 7.10 15.42 -6.83
C GLN A 195 5.72 14.75 -6.75
N SER A 196 4.90 15.06 -5.74
CA SER A 196 3.52 14.53 -5.63
C SER A 196 2.60 14.98 -6.76
N TYR A 197 2.96 16.03 -7.51
CA TYR A 197 2.22 16.46 -8.68
C TYR A 197 2.45 15.57 -9.91
N ASN A 198 3.50 14.73 -9.89
CA ASN A 198 3.65 13.67 -10.88
C ASN A 198 2.78 12.47 -10.49
N ARG A 199 1.54 12.48 -10.91
CA ARG A 199 0.51 11.48 -10.54
C ARG A 199 0.74 10.08 -11.09
N TYR A 200 1.73 9.89 -11.95
CA TYR A 200 2.14 8.57 -12.49
C TYR A 200 3.30 7.95 -11.73
N MET A 201 3.85 8.66 -10.77
CA MET A 201 5.02 8.27 -10.00
C MET A 201 4.71 7.08 -9.08
N TYR A 202 5.61 6.10 -9.05
CA TYR A 202 5.61 5.03 -8.06
C TYR A 202 6.50 5.42 -6.88
N ALA A 203 6.00 5.19 -5.66
CA ALA A 203 6.77 5.28 -4.42
C ALA A 203 7.58 6.60 -4.28
N MET A 204 7.04 7.75 -4.73
CA MET A 204 7.73 9.06 -4.74
C MET A 204 9.11 9.01 -5.39
N ASN A 205 9.31 8.18 -6.43
CA ASN A 205 10.61 7.89 -7.07
C ASN A 205 11.68 7.34 -6.10
N ASN A 206 11.27 6.77 -4.97
CA ASN A 206 12.16 6.11 -4.01
C ASN A 206 11.63 4.71 -3.64
N PRO A 207 11.63 3.77 -4.60
CA PRO A 207 11.02 2.44 -4.43
C PRO A 207 11.77 1.54 -3.44
N LEU A 208 12.98 1.90 -3.03
CA LEU A 208 13.71 1.18 -1.99
C LEU A 208 13.31 1.59 -0.56
N CYS A 209 12.59 2.69 -0.40
CA CYS A 209 12.13 3.15 0.90
C CYS A 209 10.62 3.03 1.06
N TYR A 210 9.88 3.02 -0.04
CA TYR A 210 8.45 3.23 -0.06
C TYR A 210 7.73 2.17 -0.88
N VAL A 211 6.58 1.73 -0.38
CA VAL A 211 5.71 0.75 -1.05
C VAL A 211 4.30 1.31 -1.17
N ASP A 212 3.70 1.12 -2.32
CA ASP A 212 2.27 1.38 -2.54
C ASP A 212 1.52 0.04 -2.58
N ARG A 213 0.84 -0.33 -1.49
CA ARG A 213 0.17 -1.63 -1.36
C ARG A 213 -1.16 -1.73 -2.09
N ASN A 214 -1.83 -0.62 -2.31
CA ASN A 214 -3.16 -0.59 -2.93
C ASN A 214 -3.19 0.09 -4.30
N GLY A 215 -2.08 0.65 -4.75
CA GLY A 215 -1.97 1.37 -6.00
C GLY A 215 -2.57 2.78 -5.99
N GLU A 216 -2.87 3.35 -4.83
CA GLU A 216 -3.43 4.70 -4.68
C GLU A 216 -2.75 5.52 -3.59
N PHE A 217 -2.13 4.88 -2.60
CA PHE A 217 -1.67 5.57 -1.40
C PHE A 217 -0.37 4.99 -0.87
N LEU A 218 0.60 5.85 -0.58
CA LEU A 218 1.82 5.46 0.10
C LEU A 218 1.52 5.22 1.58
N TRP A 219 1.58 3.98 1.97
CA TRP A 219 1.15 3.49 3.28
C TRP A 219 1.74 4.23 4.50
N PHE A 220 2.95 4.77 4.39
CA PHE A 220 3.62 5.47 5.51
C PHE A 220 3.52 7.00 5.42
N VAL A 221 2.92 7.58 4.38
CA VAL A 221 2.69 9.04 4.33
C VAL A 221 1.93 9.53 5.56
N PRO A 222 0.84 8.88 6.02
CA PRO A 222 0.20 9.26 7.28
C PRO A 222 1.12 9.15 8.49
N VAL A 223 2.03 8.17 8.51
CA VAL A 223 3.01 7.99 9.60
C VAL A 223 4.00 9.14 9.62
N ILE A 224 4.56 9.51 8.48
CA ILE A 224 5.53 10.63 8.38
C ILE A 224 4.86 11.95 8.71
N ILE A 225 3.68 12.22 8.14
CA ILE A 225 2.94 13.45 8.43
C ILE A 225 2.57 13.51 9.90
N GLY A 226 2.04 12.41 10.45
CA GLY A 226 1.71 12.32 11.87
C GLY A 226 2.92 12.54 12.77
N ALA A 227 4.05 11.93 12.44
CA ALA A 227 5.30 12.12 13.19
C ALA A 227 5.79 13.57 13.12
N ALA A 228 5.76 14.22 11.96
CA ALA A 228 6.18 15.61 11.80
C ALA A 228 5.27 16.58 12.58
N ILE A 229 3.96 16.40 12.47
CA ILE A 229 2.96 17.19 13.22
C ILE A 229 3.14 16.95 14.73
N GLY A 230 3.27 15.69 15.14
CA GLY A 230 3.46 15.33 16.54
C GLY A 230 4.77 15.90 17.12
N MET A 231 5.86 15.84 16.36
CA MET A 231 7.14 16.45 16.73
C MET A 231 6.99 17.95 16.95
N TYR A 232 6.37 18.66 16.02
CA TYR A 232 6.13 20.10 16.14
C TYR A 232 5.24 20.42 17.35
N SER A 233 4.13 19.70 17.52
CA SER A 233 3.20 19.88 18.64
C SER A 233 3.88 19.63 19.99
N GLY A 234 4.71 18.58 20.07
CA GLY A 234 5.53 18.31 21.26
C GLY A 234 6.45 19.47 21.60
N GLY A 235 7.12 20.06 20.61
CA GLY A 235 7.94 21.26 20.78
C GLY A 235 7.15 22.47 21.28
N VAL A 236 5.96 22.72 20.73
CA VAL A 236 5.04 23.78 21.18
C VAL A 236 4.65 23.59 22.65
N ILE A 237 4.26 22.38 23.04
CA ILE A 237 3.88 22.05 24.43
C ILE A 237 5.05 22.25 25.38
N ALA A 238 6.24 21.76 25.03
CA ALA A 238 7.45 21.92 25.85
C ALA A 238 7.81 23.39 26.11
N ASN A 239 7.53 24.24 25.10
CA ASN A 239 7.83 25.68 25.15
C ASN A 239 6.59 26.54 25.49
N LYS A 240 5.68 26.00 26.30
CA LYS A 240 4.52 26.70 26.89
C LYS A 240 3.61 27.39 25.83
N GLY A 241 3.36 26.73 24.71
CA GLY A 241 2.52 27.23 23.63
C GLY A 241 3.22 28.15 22.64
N GLN A 242 4.56 28.25 22.67
CA GLN A 242 5.31 29.03 21.68
C GLN A 242 5.30 28.32 20.31
N TYR A 243 4.60 28.87 19.34
CA TYR A 243 4.48 28.30 17.98
C TYR A 243 5.70 28.54 17.09
N ASN A 244 6.53 29.56 17.41
CA ASN A 244 7.71 29.85 16.60
C ASN A 244 8.90 29.03 17.06
N PRO A 245 9.40 28.03 16.27
CA PRO A 245 10.51 27.18 16.67
C PRO A 245 11.82 27.93 16.92
N VAL A 246 12.03 29.10 16.31
CA VAL A 246 13.23 29.92 16.52
C VAL A 246 13.32 30.42 17.97
N LYS A 247 12.18 30.53 18.65
CA LYS A 247 12.08 31.01 20.06
C LYS A 247 12.01 29.85 21.06
N TRP A 248 12.18 28.61 20.63
CA TRP A 248 12.20 27.46 21.55
C TRP A 248 13.52 27.40 22.33
N ASP A 249 13.44 26.85 23.52
CA ASP A 249 14.64 26.51 24.30
C ASP A 249 15.22 25.18 23.80
N TRP A 250 16.14 25.28 22.86
CA TRP A 250 16.82 24.13 22.24
C TRP A 250 17.86 23.49 23.13
N SER A 251 18.24 24.14 24.23
CA SER A 251 19.18 23.61 25.26
C SER A 251 18.45 22.66 26.23
N SER A 252 17.13 22.75 26.30
CA SER A 252 16.31 21.98 27.23
C SER A 252 16.10 20.55 26.77
N GLY A 253 16.48 19.58 27.61
CA GLY A 253 16.13 18.17 27.39
C GLY A 253 14.60 17.91 27.31
N LYS A 254 13.78 18.79 27.94
CA LYS A 254 12.32 18.74 27.86
C LYS A 254 11.83 19.01 26.45
N THR A 255 12.41 20.00 25.76
CA THR A 255 12.05 20.29 24.35
C THR A 255 12.27 19.07 23.47
N TRP A 256 13.44 18.48 23.53
CA TRP A 256 13.78 17.29 22.76
C TRP A 256 12.95 16.07 23.15
N GLY A 257 12.73 15.83 24.46
CA GLY A 257 11.91 14.72 24.92
C GLY A 257 10.46 14.80 24.44
N TYR A 258 9.85 16.00 24.48
CA TYR A 258 8.49 16.20 24.02
C TYR A 258 8.39 16.14 22.49
N MET A 259 9.38 16.63 21.76
CA MET A 259 9.43 16.48 20.30
C MET A 259 9.53 15.00 19.88
N LEU A 260 10.40 14.22 20.51
CA LEU A 260 10.54 12.79 20.22
C LEU A 260 9.27 12.02 20.61
N GLY A 261 8.73 12.28 21.81
CA GLY A 261 7.44 11.68 22.23
C GLY A 261 6.32 12.02 21.28
N GLY A 262 6.20 13.27 20.88
CA GLY A 262 5.23 13.73 19.90
C GLY A 262 5.41 13.07 18.54
N ALA A 263 6.65 12.90 18.05
CA ALA A 263 6.93 12.22 16.79
C ALA A 263 6.46 10.75 16.82
N VAL A 264 6.75 10.03 17.91
CA VAL A 264 6.32 8.63 18.07
C VAL A 264 4.78 8.54 18.09
N VAL A 265 4.15 9.34 18.94
CA VAL A 265 2.69 9.33 19.08
C VAL A 265 2.00 9.76 17.79
N GLY A 266 2.48 10.82 17.15
CA GLY A 266 1.95 11.29 15.87
C GLY A 266 2.13 10.25 14.77
N GLY A 267 3.28 9.58 14.71
CA GLY A 267 3.52 8.49 13.77
C GLY A 267 2.54 7.33 13.97
N VAL A 268 2.35 6.88 15.21
CA VAL A 268 1.38 5.81 15.54
C VAL A 268 -0.04 6.22 15.21
N SER A 269 -0.44 7.45 15.53
CA SER A 269 -1.79 7.94 15.20
C SER A 269 -2.01 8.05 13.70
N GLY A 270 -1.00 8.48 12.93
CA GLY A 270 -1.01 8.49 11.48
C GLY A 270 -1.13 7.09 10.88
N TYR A 271 -0.39 6.12 11.45
CA TYR A 271 -0.50 4.71 11.07
C TYR A 271 -1.92 4.17 11.27
N VAL A 272 -2.48 4.35 12.48
CA VAL A 272 -3.84 3.88 12.81
C VAL A 272 -4.87 4.54 11.90
N GLY A 273 -4.78 5.86 11.69
CA GLY A 273 -5.68 6.58 10.79
C GLY A 273 -5.59 6.08 9.35
N GLY A 274 -4.37 5.88 8.84
CA GLY A 274 -4.13 5.35 7.49
C GLY A 274 -4.66 3.92 7.32
N ALA A 275 -4.37 3.02 8.27
CA ALA A 275 -4.82 1.64 8.24
C ALA A 275 -6.35 1.53 8.26
N ILE A 276 -7.04 2.33 9.08
CA ILE A 276 -8.50 2.35 9.13
C ILE A 276 -9.08 2.95 7.84
N ALA A 277 -8.52 4.05 7.35
CA ALA A 277 -9.00 4.69 6.12
C ALA A 277 -8.96 3.76 4.90
N THR A 278 -7.98 2.85 4.87
CA THR A 278 -7.79 1.88 3.78
C THR A 278 -8.49 0.53 4.01
N SER A 279 -9.18 0.34 5.15
CA SER A 279 -9.77 -0.95 5.54
C SER A 279 -11.04 -1.34 4.80
N GLY A 280 -11.61 -0.44 3.97
CA GLY A 280 -12.86 -0.69 3.22
C GLY A 280 -14.13 -0.78 4.07
N ILE A 281 -14.07 -0.53 5.38
CA ILE A 281 -15.25 -0.51 6.26
C ILE A 281 -16.14 0.71 5.98
N PRO A 282 -17.46 0.62 6.16
CA PRO A 282 -18.35 1.78 6.04
C PRO A 282 -17.89 2.93 6.93
N MET A 283 -17.89 4.16 6.40
CA MET A 283 -17.41 5.36 7.09
C MET A 283 -15.93 5.31 7.52
N ALA A 284 -15.09 4.53 6.83
CA ALA A 284 -13.67 4.35 7.17
C ALA A 284 -12.94 5.67 7.47
N ASN A 285 -13.12 6.70 6.64
CA ASN A 285 -12.50 8.01 6.86
C ASN A 285 -12.93 8.67 8.18
N THR A 286 -14.20 8.60 8.54
CA THR A 286 -14.72 9.15 9.80
C THR A 286 -14.15 8.41 11.01
N VAL A 287 -14.13 7.07 10.94
CA VAL A 287 -13.56 6.21 11.98
C VAL A 287 -12.04 6.41 12.08
N ALA A 288 -11.36 6.60 10.94
CA ALA A 288 -9.92 6.89 10.90
C ALA A 288 -9.58 8.21 11.60
N ILE A 289 -10.36 9.26 11.35
CA ILE A 289 -10.17 10.57 12.00
C ILE A 289 -10.37 10.43 13.52
N ALA A 290 -11.45 9.78 13.95
CA ALA A 290 -11.72 9.56 15.36
C ALA A 290 -10.64 8.73 16.05
N GLY A 291 -10.27 7.59 15.43
CA GLY A 291 -9.27 6.67 15.98
C GLY A 291 -7.88 7.31 16.08
N SER A 292 -7.44 8.01 15.04
CA SER A 292 -6.14 8.69 15.05
C SER A 292 -6.10 9.84 16.05
N SER A 293 -7.20 10.60 16.21
CA SER A 293 -7.28 11.69 17.19
C SER A 293 -7.21 11.17 18.62
N LEU A 294 -7.89 10.05 18.91
CA LEU A 294 -7.87 9.42 20.23
C LEU A 294 -6.47 8.88 20.56
N VAL A 295 -5.83 8.16 19.64
CA VAL A 295 -4.45 7.66 19.81
C VAL A 295 -3.49 8.81 20.06
N ASN A 296 -3.62 9.91 19.30
CA ASN A 296 -2.77 11.09 19.48
C ASN A 296 -2.99 11.74 20.84
N SER A 297 -4.24 11.90 21.29
CA SER A 297 -4.54 12.55 22.57
C SER A 297 -4.11 11.71 23.76
N VAL A 298 -4.37 10.41 23.78
CA VAL A 298 -3.92 9.48 24.83
C VAL A 298 -2.39 9.43 24.89
N GLY A 299 -1.73 9.33 23.74
CA GLY A 299 -0.28 9.33 23.68
C GLY A 299 0.32 10.64 24.16
N THR A 300 -0.27 11.79 23.79
CA THR A 300 0.18 13.12 24.24
C THR A 300 0.00 13.26 25.76
N TRP A 301 -1.13 12.83 26.29
CA TRP A 301 -1.37 12.77 27.74
C TRP A 301 -0.26 11.96 28.44
N ALA A 302 0.11 10.80 27.90
CA ALA A 302 1.08 9.92 28.51
C ALA A 302 2.49 10.55 28.58
N TYR A 303 3.03 11.10 27.47
CA TYR A 303 4.39 11.65 27.49
C TYR A 303 4.47 13.05 28.12
N THR A 304 3.33 13.75 28.25
CA THR A 304 3.26 15.05 28.96
C THR A 304 3.02 14.90 30.47
N GLY A 305 2.83 13.67 30.96
CA GLY A 305 2.54 13.42 32.37
C GLY A 305 1.15 13.91 32.79
N GLY A 306 0.15 13.81 31.91
CA GLY A 306 -1.23 14.20 32.19
C GLY A 306 -1.52 15.69 32.03
N GLN A 307 -0.64 16.46 31.42
CA GLN A 307 -0.82 17.92 31.24
C GLN A 307 -1.77 18.28 30.08
N THR A 308 -2.11 17.32 29.23
CA THR A 308 -3.04 17.52 28.11
C THR A 308 -4.30 16.69 28.32
N PRO A 309 -5.49 17.17 27.89
CA PRO A 309 -6.73 16.40 28.03
C PRO A 309 -6.74 15.20 27.06
N ILE A 310 -7.46 14.13 27.45
CA ILE A 310 -7.77 13.04 26.56
C ILE A 310 -9.03 13.41 25.80
N SER A 311 -8.98 13.50 24.46
CA SER A 311 -10.11 13.91 23.63
C SER A 311 -10.21 13.09 22.36
N ILE A 312 -11.41 13.03 21.79
CA ILE A 312 -11.69 12.52 20.45
C ILE A 312 -12.21 13.67 19.58
N SER A 313 -11.72 13.75 18.35
CA SER A 313 -12.14 14.79 17.42
C SER A 313 -12.73 14.19 16.15
N LEU A 314 -13.82 14.79 15.66
CA LEU A 314 -14.48 14.48 14.40
C LEU A 314 -14.62 15.78 13.60
N GLY A 315 -13.63 16.11 12.80
CA GLY A 315 -13.58 17.37 12.07
C GLY A 315 -13.57 18.59 13.00
N ALA A 316 -14.62 19.41 12.96
CA ALA A 316 -14.74 20.64 13.75
C ALA A 316 -15.25 20.40 15.18
N VAL A 317 -15.66 19.17 15.53
CA VAL A 317 -16.23 18.85 16.85
C VAL A 317 -15.23 17.97 17.60
N SER A 318 -15.02 18.26 18.88
CA SER A 318 -14.22 17.43 19.78
C SER A 318 -14.97 17.18 21.08
N TYR A 319 -14.69 16.03 21.70
CA TYR A 319 -15.15 15.70 23.04
C TYR A 319 -13.95 15.43 23.94
N ASP A 320 -13.87 16.16 25.05
CA ASP A 320 -12.84 16.01 26.07
C ASP A 320 -13.33 15.06 27.17
N PHE A 321 -12.72 13.87 27.25
CA PHE A 321 -13.05 12.86 28.27
C PHE A 321 -12.56 13.25 29.66
N THR A 322 -11.58 14.18 29.76
CA THR A 322 -11.00 14.59 31.04
C THR A 322 -11.93 15.51 31.80
N ASN A 323 -12.56 16.44 31.08
CA ASN A 323 -13.47 17.45 31.65
C ASN A 323 -14.93 17.19 31.35
N GLY A 324 -15.22 16.31 30.41
CA GLY A 324 -16.60 16.00 29.98
C GLY A 324 -17.20 17.07 29.05
N ASP A 325 -16.37 17.85 28.38
CA ASP A 325 -16.80 19.00 27.59
C ASP A 325 -16.77 18.74 26.09
N PHE A 326 -17.73 19.37 25.38
CA PHE A 326 -17.71 19.45 23.92
C PHE A 326 -17.01 20.73 23.47
N GLY A 327 -16.02 20.58 22.57
CA GLY A 327 -15.37 21.69 21.89
C GLY A 327 -15.82 21.81 20.43
N TYR A 328 -15.91 23.03 19.93
CA TYR A 328 -16.14 23.32 18.51
C TYR A 328 -15.03 24.20 17.97
N LEU A 329 -14.46 23.83 16.81
CA LEU A 329 -13.45 24.65 16.12
C LEU A 329 -14.10 25.95 15.63
N GLY A 330 -14.04 26.99 16.41
CA GLY A 330 -14.65 28.31 16.14
C GLY A 330 -15.03 29.07 17.41
N GLU A 331 -15.15 28.41 18.54
CA GLU A 331 -15.22 29.11 19.83
C GLU A 331 -13.77 29.50 20.27
N LYS A 332 -13.53 30.79 20.23
CA LYS A 332 -12.38 31.36 20.96
C LYS A 332 -12.69 31.13 22.44
N GLY A 333 -12.01 30.15 23.05
CA GLY A 333 -11.99 30.05 24.49
C GLY A 333 -11.58 31.39 25.07
N ASN A 334 -12.40 31.92 25.97
CA ASN A 334 -12.08 33.05 26.85
C ASN A 334 -10.95 32.67 27.80
#